data_c664916fd6d1b0489ee1e3512355d99d
#
_entry.id   c664916fd6d1b0489ee1e3512355d99d
#
_cell.length_a   1.000
_cell.length_b   1.000
_cell.length_c   1.000
_cell.angle_alpha   90.00
_cell.angle_beta   90.00
_cell.angle_gamma   90.00
#
_symmetry.space_group_name_H-M   'P 1'
#
loop_
_entity.id
_entity.type
_entity.pdbx_description
1 polymer ?
#
loop_
_entity_poly.entity_id
_entity_poly.type
_entity_poly.pdbx_seq_one_letter_code
_entity_poly.pdbx_strand_id
1 'polypeptide(L)'
;MKNSGRFNYPHQLLLLFALLLCGDLFAQDSVIPVSVIVAKMGNVNEEVPLTGSVTSIRTSMLSPKEEGYIESLLVDKGDTVKKGDPIMHFDHQLIDIEITRVRAQISEARARVKEFARQRDEAEELVKKKSIASTTYEATVAQVEINSAVVARLEAELKRQQTIAERHILYAPFDGVITDKLVEVGEWVDTNTPLFELTELNPLRIEVPVPQFYFSRINTGTPVKIKYDAIPDKEFTAQVTTRVPVSNKNTRTFSVMIKIDNDQRLIAPGMSVRVFFELSEVNAQQSVLLPRDAIVQKPDGSNTVWVVADKQGVTRANPVQVKTGRSYLNNIEIAMGDIQLGDRIVVKGNELLQPGQSVNIIEELDYKL
;
A
#
# COMPACT_ATOMS: atom_id res chain seq x y z
N MET A 1 -38.51 110.92 6.18
CA MET A 1 -39.93 110.50 6.37
C MET A 1 -39.91 109.03 6.71
N LYS A 2 -40.15 108.68 8.03
CA LYS A 2 -41.18 107.75 8.55
C LYS A 2 -41.18 106.36 7.91
N ASN A 3 -41.13 105.26 8.61
CA ASN A 3 -41.77 104.81 9.85
C ASN A 3 -41.16 103.47 10.28
N SER A 4 -40.76 103.27 11.47
CA SER A 4 -41.21 102.39 12.58
C SER A 4 -41.87 101.07 12.17
N GLY A 5 -41.32 99.97 12.67
CA GLY A 5 -41.90 98.64 12.69
C GLY A 5 -41.28 97.77 13.73
N ARG A 6 -41.99 97.57 14.81
CA ARG A 6 -41.68 96.73 15.98
C ARG A 6 -41.48 95.28 15.62
N PHE A 7 -40.42 94.60 16.09
CA PHE A 7 -40.30 93.16 16.07
C PHE A 7 -40.60 92.55 17.44
N ASN A 8 -41.64 91.76 17.46
CA ASN A 8 -42.09 90.96 18.61
C ASN A 8 -41.46 89.56 18.53
N TYR A 9 -40.62 89.16 19.43
CA TYR A 9 -40.09 87.83 19.57
C TYR A 9 -40.56 87.11 20.82
N PRO A 10 -41.57 86.19 20.80
CA PRO A 10 -41.72 85.22 21.87
C PRO A 10 -41.60 83.75 21.41
N HIS A 11 -41.24 83.40 20.14
CA HIS A 11 -41.27 81.98 19.73
C HIS A 11 -39.91 81.28 19.65
N GLN A 12 -38.80 81.99 19.85
CA GLN A 12 -37.48 81.34 19.81
C GLN A 12 -37.04 80.64 21.12
N LEU A 13 -37.65 80.95 22.28
CA LEU A 13 -37.28 80.31 23.53
C LEU A 13 -37.95 78.96 23.76
N LEU A 14 -39.00 78.59 23.03
CA LEU A 14 -39.67 77.30 23.14
C LEU A 14 -39.02 76.20 22.28
N LEU A 15 -38.30 76.56 21.20
CA LEU A 15 -37.60 75.62 20.37
C LEU A 15 -36.28 75.14 20.93
N LEU A 16 -35.61 75.89 21.81
CA LEU A 16 -34.35 75.50 22.45
C LEU A 16 -34.61 74.54 23.63
N PHE A 17 -35.78 74.47 24.23
CA PHE A 17 -36.08 73.53 25.29
C PHE A 17 -36.60 72.18 24.82
N ALA A 18 -37.05 72.07 23.53
CA ALA A 18 -37.46 70.81 22.92
C ALA A 18 -36.28 70.02 22.40
N LEU A 19 -35.11 70.64 22.20
CA LEU A 19 -33.88 69.94 21.71
C LEU A 19 -33.06 69.32 22.83
N LEU A 20 -33.36 69.61 24.09
CA LEU A 20 -32.63 69.04 25.26
C LEU A 20 -33.33 67.82 25.87
N LEU A 21 -34.47 67.39 25.35
CA LEU A 21 -35.22 66.20 25.83
C LEU A 21 -35.16 65.00 24.88
N CYS A 22 -34.34 65.04 23.79
CA CYS A 22 -34.11 63.91 22.89
C CYS A 22 -32.76 63.24 23.06
N GLY A 23 -32.22 63.19 24.28
CA GLY A 23 -30.86 62.70 24.60
C GLY A 23 -30.75 61.39 25.26
N ASP A 24 -31.77 60.53 25.31
CA ASP A 24 -31.63 59.14 25.79
C ASP A 24 -32.38 58.17 24.83
N LEU A 25 -31.87 58.12 23.60
CA LEU A 25 -32.07 56.88 22.83
C LEU A 25 -31.13 55.82 23.48
N PHE A 26 -31.70 55.09 24.45
CA PHE A 26 -31.10 53.83 24.86
C PHE A 26 -30.82 53.01 23.61
N ALA A 27 -29.55 52.82 23.24
CA ALA A 27 -29.14 51.79 22.34
C ALA A 27 -29.65 50.47 22.94
N GLN A 28 -30.77 49.99 22.43
CA GLN A 28 -31.34 48.71 22.79
C GLN A 28 -30.26 47.69 22.43
N ASP A 29 -29.55 47.14 23.41
CA ASP A 29 -28.54 46.10 23.26
C ASP A 29 -29.26 44.88 22.65
N SER A 30 -29.34 44.87 21.32
CA SER A 30 -30.01 43.78 20.62
C SER A 30 -29.26 42.49 20.86
N VAL A 31 -29.83 41.62 21.66
CA VAL A 31 -29.25 40.30 21.94
C VAL A 31 -29.35 39.45 20.68
N ILE A 32 -28.18 39.11 20.10
CA ILE A 32 -28.13 38.30 18.88
C ILE A 32 -28.13 36.82 19.26
N PRO A 33 -29.02 36.00 18.65
CA PRO A 33 -28.99 34.56 18.82
C PRO A 33 -27.79 33.96 18.10
N VAL A 34 -27.02 33.13 18.82
CA VAL A 34 -25.79 32.47 18.25
C VAL A 34 -25.76 30.99 18.60
N SER A 35 -25.15 30.19 17.71
CA SER A 35 -24.78 28.81 18.04
C SER A 35 -23.28 28.77 18.34
N VAL A 36 -22.91 28.03 19.38
CA VAL A 36 -21.52 27.93 19.81
C VAL A 36 -21.02 26.51 19.79
N ILE A 37 -19.71 26.37 19.78
CA ILE A 37 -18.97 25.12 20.02
C ILE A 37 -18.01 25.30 21.17
N VAL A 38 -17.58 24.23 21.80
CA VAL A 38 -16.51 24.23 22.79
C VAL A 38 -15.18 23.92 22.09
N ALA A 39 -14.20 24.82 22.24
CA ALA A 39 -12.87 24.62 21.63
C ALA A 39 -12.20 23.34 22.14
N LYS A 40 -11.76 22.49 21.22
CA LYS A 40 -11.09 21.22 21.50
C LYS A 40 -9.66 21.24 20.98
N MET A 41 -8.77 20.56 21.69
CA MET A 41 -7.42 20.29 21.17
C MET A 41 -7.41 19.00 20.40
N GLY A 42 -6.69 18.98 19.29
CA GLY A 42 -6.51 17.80 18.46
C GLY A 42 -5.17 17.78 17.76
N ASN A 43 -4.80 16.62 17.28
CA ASN A 43 -3.64 16.47 16.42
C ASN A 43 -4.06 16.69 14.96
N VAL A 44 -3.35 17.55 14.26
CA VAL A 44 -3.57 17.71 12.81
C VAL A 44 -2.81 16.59 12.10
N ASN A 45 -3.53 15.52 11.76
CA ASN A 45 -2.99 14.50 10.85
C ASN A 45 -3.22 14.98 9.42
N GLU A 46 -2.13 15.24 8.72
CA GLU A 46 -2.20 15.59 7.29
C GLU A 46 -2.45 14.32 6.48
N GLU A 47 -3.57 14.26 5.76
CA GLU A 47 -3.80 13.21 4.77
C GLU A 47 -3.30 13.69 3.40
N VAL A 48 -2.33 12.96 2.84
CA VAL A 48 -1.78 13.25 1.51
C VAL A 48 -2.32 12.22 0.51
N PRO A 49 -3.26 12.61 -0.37
CA PRO A 49 -3.78 11.73 -1.40
C PRO A 49 -2.79 11.61 -2.57
N LEU A 50 -2.37 10.39 -2.89
CA LEU A 50 -1.54 10.09 -4.04
C LEU A 50 -2.12 8.91 -4.81
N THR A 51 -1.93 8.92 -6.13
CA THR A 51 -2.38 7.82 -6.99
C THR A 51 -1.26 6.79 -7.12
N GLY A 52 -1.61 5.53 -7.00
CA GLY A 52 -0.73 4.40 -7.22
C GLY A 52 -1.33 3.37 -8.18
N SER A 53 -0.58 2.34 -8.47
CA SER A 53 -1.01 1.21 -9.29
C SER A 53 -0.81 -0.09 -8.52
N VAL A 54 -1.76 -0.99 -8.67
CA VAL A 54 -1.64 -2.36 -8.15
C VAL A 54 -0.71 -3.14 -9.08
N THR A 55 0.26 -3.82 -8.51
CA THR A 55 1.19 -4.69 -9.25
C THR A 55 1.28 -6.05 -8.58
N SER A 56 1.57 -7.08 -9.36
CA SER A 56 1.95 -8.38 -8.82
C SER A 56 3.33 -8.30 -8.14
N ILE A 57 3.53 -9.11 -7.11
CA ILE A 57 4.86 -9.27 -6.51
C ILE A 57 5.76 -10.08 -7.43
N ARG A 58 5.20 -11.09 -8.13
CA ARG A 58 5.92 -11.96 -9.05
C ARG A 58 5.15 -12.13 -10.35
N THR A 59 5.80 -11.79 -11.45
CA THR A 59 5.38 -12.16 -12.82
C THR A 59 6.58 -12.79 -13.49
N SER A 60 6.39 -13.93 -14.13
CA SER A 60 7.47 -14.68 -14.77
C SER A 60 7.07 -15.19 -16.14
N MET A 61 7.90 -14.92 -17.12
CA MET A 61 7.87 -15.62 -18.41
C MET A 61 8.49 -16.99 -18.21
N LEU A 62 7.70 -18.03 -18.38
CA LEU A 62 8.14 -19.41 -18.25
C LEU A 62 8.70 -19.89 -19.58
N SER A 63 9.94 -20.37 -19.55
CA SER A 63 10.62 -21.00 -20.68
C SER A 63 11.03 -22.43 -20.32
N PRO A 64 11.17 -23.33 -21.31
CA PRO A 64 11.51 -24.71 -21.05
C PRO A 64 12.98 -24.85 -20.68
N LYS A 65 13.34 -25.96 -20.02
CA LYS A 65 14.73 -26.31 -19.69
C LYS A 65 15.39 -27.21 -20.72
N GLU A 66 14.61 -27.81 -21.59
CA GLU A 66 15.02 -28.66 -22.71
C GLU A 66 14.23 -28.23 -23.96
N GLU A 67 14.77 -28.44 -25.13
CA GLU A 67 14.10 -28.21 -26.39
C GLU A 67 13.25 -29.42 -26.80
N GLY A 68 12.19 -29.19 -27.57
CA GLY A 68 11.36 -30.31 -28.06
C GLY A 68 10.04 -29.88 -28.68
N TYR A 69 9.29 -30.87 -29.16
CA TYR A 69 7.92 -30.68 -29.60
C TYR A 69 6.96 -30.66 -28.42
N ILE A 70 6.00 -29.74 -28.45
CA ILE A 70 4.91 -29.67 -27.46
C ILE A 70 3.92 -30.80 -27.75
N GLU A 71 3.84 -31.79 -26.86
CA GLU A 71 2.88 -32.89 -26.95
C GLU A 71 1.48 -32.47 -26.47
N SER A 72 1.42 -31.77 -25.36
CA SER A 72 0.16 -31.32 -24.78
C SER A 72 0.31 -30.07 -23.91
N LEU A 73 -0.72 -29.23 -23.94
CA LEU A 73 -0.89 -28.09 -23.04
C LEU A 73 -2.01 -28.44 -22.05
N LEU A 74 -1.74 -28.31 -20.76
CA LEU A 74 -2.68 -28.67 -19.68
C LEU A 74 -3.45 -27.47 -19.14
N VAL A 75 -3.04 -26.25 -19.53
CA VAL A 75 -3.62 -24.99 -19.07
C VAL A 75 -3.81 -24.02 -20.23
N ASP A 76 -4.75 -23.10 -20.07
CA ASP A 76 -4.98 -22.02 -21.02
C ASP A 76 -4.91 -20.66 -20.32
N LYS A 77 -4.96 -19.58 -21.10
CA LYS A 77 -5.01 -18.21 -20.59
C LYS A 77 -6.22 -18.02 -19.68
N GLY A 78 -5.97 -17.51 -18.47
CA GLY A 78 -6.97 -17.32 -17.43
C GLY A 78 -7.01 -18.44 -16.38
N ASP A 79 -6.37 -19.56 -16.62
CA ASP A 79 -6.35 -20.68 -15.68
C ASP A 79 -5.51 -20.36 -14.44
N THR A 80 -6.01 -20.86 -13.30
CA THR A 80 -5.29 -20.78 -12.02
C THR A 80 -4.50 -22.05 -11.80
N VAL A 81 -3.23 -21.90 -11.45
CA VAL A 81 -2.32 -23.01 -11.15
C VAL A 81 -1.70 -22.84 -9.76
N LYS A 82 -1.37 -23.97 -9.14
CA LYS A 82 -0.59 -24.02 -7.90
C LYS A 82 0.85 -24.37 -8.19
N LYS A 83 1.74 -23.99 -7.30
CA LYS A 83 3.16 -24.39 -7.37
C LYS A 83 3.29 -25.89 -7.46
N GLY A 84 3.97 -26.36 -8.51
CA GLY A 84 4.19 -27.78 -8.81
C GLY A 84 3.12 -28.41 -9.69
N ASP A 85 2.09 -27.68 -10.08
CA ASP A 85 1.13 -28.20 -11.07
C ASP A 85 1.81 -28.29 -12.45
N PRO A 86 1.59 -29.38 -13.21
CA PRO A 86 2.09 -29.49 -14.57
C PRO A 86 1.30 -28.55 -15.49
N ILE A 87 2.02 -27.81 -16.32
CA ILE A 87 1.45 -26.83 -17.27
C ILE A 87 1.46 -27.40 -18.70
N MET A 88 2.55 -28.10 -19.06
CA MET A 88 2.78 -28.58 -20.42
C MET A 88 3.66 -29.82 -20.40
N HIS A 89 3.46 -30.69 -21.38
CA HIS A 89 4.32 -31.83 -21.66
C HIS A 89 4.95 -31.70 -23.02
N PHE A 90 6.25 -32.03 -23.10
CA PHE A 90 6.97 -32.31 -24.34
C PHE A 90 6.82 -33.77 -24.71
N ASP A 91 7.02 -34.09 -25.99
CA ASP A 91 7.22 -35.45 -26.45
C ASP A 91 8.44 -36.08 -25.74
N HIS A 92 8.19 -37.18 -25.07
CA HIS A 92 9.16 -37.87 -24.21
C HIS A 92 9.45 -39.31 -24.64
N GLN A 93 8.93 -39.77 -25.81
CA GLN A 93 9.05 -41.16 -26.23
C GLN A 93 10.52 -41.58 -26.37
N LEU A 94 11.38 -40.73 -26.97
CA LEU A 94 12.78 -41.07 -27.15
C LEU A 94 13.55 -41.16 -25.82
N ILE A 95 13.25 -40.28 -24.86
CA ILE A 95 13.91 -40.31 -23.55
C ILE A 95 13.52 -41.53 -22.73
N ASP A 96 12.27 -41.99 -22.83
CA ASP A 96 11.80 -43.21 -22.17
C ASP A 96 12.48 -44.46 -22.69
N ILE A 97 12.67 -44.55 -24.04
CA ILE A 97 13.44 -45.61 -24.66
C ILE A 97 14.88 -45.60 -24.15
N GLU A 98 15.50 -44.43 -24.07
CA GLU A 98 16.88 -44.27 -23.58
C GLU A 98 17.03 -44.68 -22.09
N ILE A 99 16.08 -44.29 -21.24
CA ILE A 99 16.03 -44.75 -19.85
C ILE A 99 15.94 -46.27 -19.76
N THR A 100 15.11 -46.88 -20.61
CA THR A 100 14.95 -48.32 -20.65
C THR A 100 16.25 -49.02 -21.10
N ARG A 101 16.96 -48.47 -22.10
CA ARG A 101 18.24 -48.96 -22.57
C ARG A 101 19.32 -48.93 -21.47
N VAL A 102 19.42 -47.79 -20.73
CA VAL A 102 20.40 -47.67 -19.66
C VAL A 102 20.08 -48.61 -18.49
N ARG A 103 18.80 -48.81 -18.15
CA ARG A 103 18.37 -49.80 -17.14
C ARG A 103 18.81 -51.24 -17.52
N ALA A 104 18.70 -51.62 -18.79
CA ALA A 104 19.15 -52.91 -19.26
C ALA A 104 20.68 -53.06 -19.12
N GLN A 105 21.44 -52.02 -19.44
CA GLN A 105 22.90 -52.00 -19.26
C GLN A 105 23.32 -52.10 -17.77
N ILE A 106 22.60 -51.46 -16.86
CA ILE A 106 22.84 -51.62 -15.43
C ILE A 106 22.58 -53.06 -14.97
N SER A 107 21.53 -53.70 -15.49
CA SER A 107 21.21 -55.09 -15.16
C SER A 107 22.34 -56.04 -15.63
N GLU A 108 22.85 -55.83 -16.84
CA GLU A 108 23.99 -56.57 -17.37
C GLU A 108 25.25 -56.37 -16.50
N ALA A 109 25.59 -55.10 -16.22
CA ALA A 109 26.77 -54.79 -15.38
C ALA A 109 26.68 -55.36 -13.98
N ARG A 110 25.49 -55.34 -13.36
CA ARG A 110 25.26 -55.98 -12.03
C ARG A 110 25.42 -57.50 -12.10
N ALA A 111 25.00 -58.15 -13.18
CA ALA A 111 25.23 -59.59 -13.36
C ALA A 111 26.73 -59.91 -13.47
N ARG A 112 27.53 -59.06 -14.17
CA ARG A 112 28.99 -59.21 -14.19
C ARG A 112 29.64 -59.04 -12.83
N VAL A 113 29.26 -58.02 -12.06
CA VAL A 113 29.72 -57.83 -10.67
C VAL A 113 29.43 -59.07 -9.82
N LYS A 114 28.23 -59.63 -9.92
CA LYS A 114 27.83 -60.84 -9.20
C LYS A 114 28.73 -62.06 -9.58
N GLU A 115 29.05 -62.23 -10.84
CA GLU A 115 29.91 -63.29 -11.30
C GLU A 115 31.37 -63.12 -10.83
N PHE A 116 31.92 -61.90 -10.96
CA PHE A 116 33.26 -61.62 -10.41
C PHE A 116 33.34 -61.71 -8.90
N ALA A 117 32.31 -61.38 -8.18
CA ALA A 117 32.20 -61.56 -6.72
C ALA A 117 32.24 -63.04 -6.36
N ARG A 118 31.51 -63.91 -7.10
CA ARG A 118 31.54 -65.36 -6.92
C ARG A 118 32.97 -65.92 -7.15
N GLN A 119 33.60 -65.44 -8.25
CA GLN A 119 34.99 -65.87 -8.54
C GLN A 119 36.00 -65.40 -7.48
N ARG A 120 35.87 -64.21 -6.95
CA ARG A 120 36.63 -63.70 -5.81
C ARG A 120 36.48 -64.59 -4.57
N ASP A 121 35.25 -64.94 -4.20
CA ASP A 121 34.97 -65.77 -3.04
C ASP A 121 35.56 -67.18 -3.21
N GLU A 122 35.49 -67.78 -4.40
CA GLU A 122 36.14 -69.04 -4.71
C GLU A 122 37.67 -68.91 -4.64
N ALA A 123 38.27 -67.87 -5.18
CA ALA A 123 39.71 -67.62 -5.14
C ALA A 123 40.17 -67.40 -3.67
N GLU A 124 39.41 -66.72 -2.84
CA GLU A 124 39.70 -66.51 -1.39
C GLU A 124 39.81 -67.86 -0.67
N GLU A 125 38.89 -68.79 -0.88
CA GLU A 125 38.93 -70.14 -0.31
C GLU A 125 40.14 -70.95 -0.80
N LEU A 126 40.53 -70.84 -2.08
CA LEU A 126 41.69 -71.53 -2.62
C LEU A 126 43.00 -70.96 -2.07
N VAL A 127 43.11 -69.64 -1.83
CA VAL A 127 44.29 -69.03 -1.19
C VAL A 127 44.42 -69.50 0.26
N LYS A 128 43.30 -69.53 1.03
CA LYS A 128 43.31 -70.08 2.39
C LYS A 128 43.81 -71.50 2.46
N LYS A 129 43.54 -72.33 1.44
CA LYS A 129 44.02 -73.67 1.24
C LYS A 129 45.44 -73.75 0.62
N LYS A 130 46.11 -72.62 0.35
CA LYS A 130 47.42 -72.53 -0.31
C LYS A 130 47.45 -73.16 -1.70
N SER A 131 46.31 -73.23 -2.39
CA SER A 131 46.17 -73.88 -3.71
C SER A 131 46.42 -72.92 -4.89
N ILE A 132 46.40 -71.61 -4.67
CA ILE A 132 46.72 -70.54 -5.64
C ILE A 132 47.58 -69.46 -5.04
N ALA A 133 48.22 -68.61 -5.88
CA ALA A 133 48.97 -67.46 -5.44
C ALA A 133 48.04 -66.30 -4.96
N SER A 134 48.46 -65.48 -3.97
CA SER A 134 47.73 -64.32 -3.50
C SER A 134 47.48 -63.30 -4.58
N THR A 135 48.38 -63.14 -5.53
CA THR A 135 48.24 -62.25 -6.68
C THR A 135 47.05 -62.60 -7.55
N THR A 136 46.66 -63.90 -7.64
CA THR A 136 45.48 -64.33 -8.37
C THR A 136 44.19 -63.88 -7.64
N TYR A 137 44.12 -63.96 -6.34
CA TYR A 137 43.03 -63.43 -5.56
C TYR A 137 42.92 -61.89 -5.68
N GLU A 138 44.07 -61.19 -5.53
CA GLU A 138 44.12 -59.73 -5.68
C GLU A 138 43.58 -59.25 -7.06
N ALA A 139 43.91 -60.04 -8.14
CA ALA A 139 43.39 -59.78 -9.46
C ALA A 139 41.84 -59.91 -9.53
N THR A 140 41.23 -60.88 -8.81
CA THR A 140 39.76 -61.03 -8.80
C THR A 140 39.11 -59.95 -7.96
N VAL A 141 39.74 -59.48 -6.87
CA VAL A 141 39.27 -58.32 -6.11
C VAL A 141 39.26 -57.07 -6.99
N ALA A 142 40.33 -56.79 -7.72
CA ALA A 142 40.41 -55.69 -8.67
C ALA A 142 39.30 -55.75 -9.74
N GLN A 143 38.97 -56.96 -10.23
CA GLN A 143 37.88 -57.15 -11.22
C GLN A 143 36.50 -56.76 -10.62
N VAL A 144 36.21 -57.12 -9.36
CA VAL A 144 34.99 -56.71 -8.69
C VAL A 144 34.91 -55.19 -8.55
N GLU A 145 36.02 -54.56 -8.15
CA GLU A 145 36.08 -53.08 -8.03
C GLU A 145 35.87 -52.37 -9.36
N ILE A 146 36.56 -52.81 -10.43
CA ILE A 146 36.40 -52.24 -11.78
C ILE A 146 34.98 -52.37 -12.26
N ASN A 147 34.35 -53.53 -12.11
CA ASN A 147 32.96 -53.72 -12.59
C ASN A 147 31.95 -53.01 -11.71
N SER A 148 32.20 -52.86 -10.40
CA SER A 148 31.40 -52.02 -9.50
C SER A 148 31.45 -50.57 -9.92
N ALA A 149 32.62 -50.05 -10.34
CA ALA A 149 32.75 -48.70 -10.89
C ALA A 149 31.94 -48.51 -12.22
N VAL A 150 31.86 -49.56 -13.05
CA VAL A 150 30.98 -49.53 -14.24
C VAL A 150 29.52 -49.40 -13.86
N VAL A 151 29.05 -50.16 -12.84
CA VAL A 151 27.66 -50.00 -12.36
C VAL A 151 27.41 -48.57 -11.86
N ALA A 152 28.29 -48.02 -11.03
CA ALA A 152 28.15 -46.64 -10.53
C ALA A 152 28.07 -45.59 -11.65
N ARG A 153 28.90 -45.74 -12.70
CA ARG A 153 28.89 -44.89 -13.89
C ARG A 153 27.53 -44.95 -14.61
N LEU A 154 27.00 -46.19 -14.84
CA LEU A 154 25.69 -46.37 -15.50
C LEU A 154 24.51 -45.87 -14.67
N GLU A 155 24.58 -46.00 -13.34
CA GLU A 155 23.59 -45.43 -12.45
C GLU A 155 23.57 -43.90 -12.48
N ALA A 156 24.74 -43.26 -12.57
CA ALA A 156 24.84 -41.82 -12.79
C ALA A 156 24.24 -41.40 -14.16
N GLU A 157 24.50 -42.21 -15.23
CA GLU A 157 23.90 -42.00 -16.52
C GLU A 157 22.37 -42.14 -16.51
N LEU A 158 21.83 -43.15 -15.81
CA LEU A 158 20.38 -43.30 -15.59
C LEU A 158 19.78 -42.05 -14.94
N LYS A 159 20.45 -41.56 -13.88
CA LYS A 159 20.01 -40.34 -13.17
C LYS A 159 19.98 -39.13 -14.08
N ARG A 160 20.97 -39.00 -14.96
CA ARG A 160 21.02 -37.94 -15.99
C ARG A 160 19.81 -38.01 -16.91
N GLN A 161 19.50 -39.19 -17.48
CA GLN A 161 18.36 -39.38 -18.37
C GLN A 161 17.01 -39.11 -17.67
N GLN A 162 16.87 -39.57 -16.43
CA GLN A 162 15.66 -39.27 -15.61
C GLN A 162 15.49 -37.77 -15.39
N THR A 163 16.58 -37.04 -15.10
CA THR A 163 16.53 -35.60 -14.93
C THR A 163 16.09 -34.88 -16.23
N ILE A 164 16.54 -35.33 -17.39
CA ILE A 164 16.12 -34.81 -18.69
C ILE A 164 14.61 -35.11 -18.88
N ALA A 165 14.16 -36.32 -18.58
CA ALA A 165 12.73 -36.68 -18.66
C ALA A 165 11.84 -35.80 -17.73
N GLU A 166 12.29 -35.55 -16.50
CA GLU A 166 11.62 -34.65 -15.59
C GLU A 166 11.49 -33.22 -16.14
N ARG A 167 12.46 -32.77 -16.96
CA ARG A 167 12.46 -31.45 -17.61
C ARG A 167 11.58 -31.37 -18.85
N HIS A 168 11.10 -32.51 -19.38
CA HIS A 168 10.09 -32.55 -20.43
C HIS A 168 8.68 -32.20 -19.92
N ILE A 169 8.53 -31.95 -18.62
CA ILE A 169 7.32 -31.40 -18.03
C ILE A 169 7.63 -30.00 -17.50
N LEU A 170 6.86 -29.03 -17.94
CA LEU A 170 6.91 -27.69 -17.40
C LEU A 170 5.97 -27.59 -16.20
N TYR A 171 6.50 -27.22 -15.05
CA TYR A 171 5.73 -27.05 -13.81
C TYR A 171 5.62 -25.57 -13.42
N ALA A 172 4.50 -25.21 -12.76
CA ALA A 172 4.33 -23.89 -12.18
C ALA A 172 5.34 -23.66 -11.03
N PRO A 173 6.16 -22.61 -11.08
CA PRO A 173 7.15 -22.33 -10.02
C PRO A 173 6.54 -21.71 -8.76
N PHE A 174 5.33 -21.13 -8.85
CA PHE A 174 4.56 -20.52 -7.77
C PHE A 174 3.07 -20.51 -8.10
N ASP A 175 2.22 -20.23 -7.11
CA ASP A 175 0.76 -20.12 -7.28
C ASP A 175 0.43 -18.86 -8.07
N GLY A 176 -0.44 -18.96 -9.07
CA GLY A 176 -0.77 -17.81 -9.91
C GLY A 176 -1.84 -18.10 -10.95
N VAL A 177 -1.95 -17.17 -11.88
CA VAL A 177 -2.82 -17.26 -13.07
C VAL A 177 -1.95 -17.15 -14.32
N ILE A 178 -2.26 -17.96 -15.32
CA ILE A 178 -1.68 -17.84 -16.65
C ILE A 178 -2.25 -16.59 -17.32
N THR A 179 -1.44 -15.54 -17.43
CA THR A 179 -1.85 -14.27 -18.03
C THR A 179 -1.66 -14.24 -19.53
N ASP A 180 -0.73 -15.05 -20.03
CA ASP A 180 -0.57 -15.23 -21.48
C ASP A 180 -0.07 -16.64 -21.84
N LYS A 181 -0.51 -17.14 -22.99
CA LYS A 181 -0.08 -18.40 -23.63
C LYS A 181 0.48 -18.05 -25.00
N LEU A 182 1.76 -18.34 -25.22
CA LEU A 182 2.51 -17.89 -26.39
C LEU A 182 2.80 -19.02 -27.40
N VAL A 183 2.31 -20.22 -27.11
CA VAL A 183 2.63 -21.43 -27.90
C VAL A 183 1.42 -22.34 -28.06
N GLU A 184 1.47 -23.23 -29.07
CA GLU A 184 0.42 -24.22 -29.36
C GLU A 184 0.99 -25.64 -29.41
N VAL A 185 0.09 -26.63 -29.31
CA VAL A 185 0.44 -28.06 -29.45
C VAL A 185 1.01 -28.36 -30.82
N GLY A 186 2.10 -29.11 -30.86
CA GLY A 186 2.80 -29.48 -32.09
C GLY A 186 3.87 -28.51 -32.53
N GLU A 187 4.06 -27.40 -31.81
CA GLU A 187 5.19 -26.50 -32.08
C GLU A 187 6.51 -27.05 -31.54
N TRP A 188 7.60 -26.78 -32.26
CA TRP A 188 8.96 -26.98 -31.78
C TRP A 188 9.44 -25.73 -31.07
N VAL A 189 9.95 -25.86 -29.83
CA VAL A 189 10.45 -24.75 -29.04
C VAL A 189 11.86 -25.03 -28.49
N ASP A 190 12.63 -23.97 -28.32
CA ASP A 190 13.96 -24.01 -27.71
C ASP A 190 13.93 -23.44 -26.27
N THR A 191 15.05 -23.56 -25.57
CA THR A 191 15.18 -23.14 -24.16
C THR A 191 15.03 -21.63 -23.94
N ASN A 192 15.06 -20.80 -24.97
CA ASN A 192 14.91 -19.34 -24.89
C ASN A 192 13.50 -18.89 -25.26
N THR A 193 12.67 -19.78 -25.80
CA THR A 193 11.29 -19.46 -26.19
C THR A 193 10.41 -19.25 -24.97
N PRO A 194 9.79 -18.08 -24.78
CA PRO A 194 8.80 -17.90 -23.73
C PRO A 194 7.51 -18.64 -24.10
N LEU A 195 7.00 -19.46 -23.17
CA LEU A 195 5.83 -20.31 -23.41
C LEU A 195 4.59 -19.75 -22.76
N PHE A 196 4.69 -19.33 -21.49
CA PHE A 196 3.61 -18.80 -20.70
C PHE A 196 4.06 -17.62 -19.86
N GLU A 197 3.14 -16.69 -19.60
CA GLU A 197 3.31 -15.71 -18.55
C GLU A 197 2.48 -16.15 -17.34
N LEU A 198 3.15 -16.31 -16.20
CA LEU A 198 2.53 -16.65 -14.92
C LEU A 198 2.63 -15.46 -13.97
N THR A 199 1.46 -15.01 -13.45
CA THR A 199 1.36 -13.86 -12.55
C THR A 199 0.76 -14.28 -11.22
N GLU A 200 1.44 -13.94 -10.12
CA GLU A 200 0.94 -14.13 -8.77
C GLU A 200 -0.14 -13.09 -8.45
N LEU A 201 -1.30 -13.55 -7.95
CA LEU A 201 -2.43 -12.69 -7.63
C LEU A 201 -2.61 -12.46 -6.12
N ASN A 202 -1.87 -13.16 -5.28
CA ASN A 202 -1.89 -13.01 -3.83
C ASN A 202 -0.56 -13.46 -3.22
N PRO A 203 0.13 -12.61 -2.45
CA PRO A 203 -0.23 -11.21 -2.19
C PRO A 203 0.07 -10.28 -3.38
N LEU A 204 -0.59 -9.13 -3.40
CA LEU A 204 -0.30 -8.03 -4.33
C LEU A 204 0.47 -6.91 -3.63
N ARG A 205 0.93 -5.94 -4.39
CA ARG A 205 1.48 -4.70 -3.86
C ARG A 205 0.93 -3.49 -4.62
N ILE A 206 0.82 -2.39 -3.91
CA ILE A 206 0.54 -1.10 -4.50
C ILE A 206 1.87 -0.36 -4.60
N GLU A 207 2.17 0.17 -5.76
CA GLU A 207 3.30 1.03 -5.99
C GLU A 207 2.82 2.46 -6.17
N VAL A 208 3.30 3.37 -5.32
CA VAL A 208 2.92 4.78 -5.30
C VAL A 208 4.15 5.63 -5.58
N PRO A 209 4.16 6.42 -6.67
CA PRO A 209 5.19 7.43 -6.91
C PRO A 209 4.95 8.63 -6.00
N VAL A 210 5.80 8.84 -5.01
CA VAL A 210 5.68 9.88 -4.01
C VAL A 210 6.64 11.02 -4.34
N PRO A 211 6.20 12.30 -4.39
CA PRO A 211 7.07 13.45 -4.60
C PRO A 211 8.18 13.54 -3.55
N GLN A 212 9.39 13.94 -3.97
CA GLN A 212 10.57 14.01 -3.09
C GLN A 212 10.37 14.89 -1.85
N PHE A 213 9.44 15.84 -1.89
CA PHE A 213 9.09 16.70 -0.76
C PHE A 213 8.65 15.89 0.48
N TYR A 214 7.99 14.74 0.27
CA TYR A 214 7.52 13.87 1.36
C TYR A 214 8.55 12.83 1.82
N PHE A 215 9.78 12.83 1.26
CA PHE A 215 10.77 11.77 1.50
C PHE A 215 11.12 11.59 2.98
N SER A 216 11.27 12.69 3.74
CA SER A 216 11.59 12.62 5.17
C SER A 216 10.40 12.23 6.06
N ARG A 217 9.17 12.37 5.55
CA ARG A 217 7.93 12.20 6.32
C ARG A 217 7.27 10.85 6.11
N ILE A 218 7.45 10.22 4.93
CA ILE A 218 6.91 8.89 4.62
C ILE A 218 8.01 7.85 4.82
N ASN A 219 7.80 6.98 5.80
CA ASN A 219 8.72 5.90 6.17
C ASN A 219 7.99 4.56 6.17
N THR A 220 8.74 3.47 6.27
CA THR A 220 8.17 2.14 6.55
C THR A 220 7.35 2.20 7.83
N GLY A 221 6.14 1.63 7.80
CA GLY A 221 5.17 1.69 8.90
C GLY A 221 4.23 2.90 8.86
N THR A 222 4.42 3.89 7.97
CA THR A 222 3.46 4.99 7.81
C THR A 222 2.07 4.43 7.49
N PRO A 223 1.03 4.76 8.28
CA PRO A 223 -0.35 4.31 8.02
C PRO A 223 -0.88 4.90 6.73
N VAL A 224 -1.67 4.10 6.01
CA VAL A 224 -2.34 4.54 4.79
C VAL A 224 -3.76 4.02 4.72
N LYS A 225 -4.66 4.82 4.15
CA LYS A 225 -5.99 4.40 3.70
C LYS A 225 -5.97 4.25 2.20
N ILE A 226 -6.65 3.22 1.71
CA ILE A 226 -6.62 2.83 0.31
C ILE A 226 -8.04 2.77 -0.21
N LYS A 227 -8.29 3.46 -1.33
CA LYS A 227 -9.56 3.43 -2.06
C LYS A 227 -9.30 3.01 -3.50
N TYR A 228 -9.92 1.91 -3.90
CA TYR A 228 -9.85 1.42 -5.29
C TYR A 228 -10.96 2.06 -6.12
N ASP A 229 -10.61 2.56 -7.30
CA ASP A 229 -11.61 3.16 -8.19
C ASP A 229 -12.66 2.13 -8.65
N ALA A 230 -12.30 0.84 -8.68
CA ALA A 230 -13.21 -0.26 -9.00
C ALA A 230 -14.16 -0.64 -7.85
N ILE A 231 -13.89 -0.23 -6.60
CA ILE A 231 -14.67 -0.58 -5.40
C ILE A 231 -14.79 0.69 -4.52
N PRO A 232 -15.55 1.71 -4.96
CA PRO A 232 -15.55 3.04 -4.33
C PRO A 232 -16.10 3.05 -2.90
N ASP A 233 -16.99 2.11 -2.57
CA ASP A 233 -17.66 2.05 -1.26
C ASP A 233 -16.85 1.39 -0.15
N LYS A 234 -15.68 0.81 -0.49
CA LYS A 234 -14.81 0.15 0.49
C LYS A 234 -13.50 0.91 0.68
N GLU A 235 -13.17 1.13 1.93
CA GLU A 235 -11.90 1.68 2.35
C GLU A 235 -11.08 0.58 3.04
N PHE A 236 -9.82 0.47 2.67
CA PHE A 236 -8.89 -0.50 3.23
C PHE A 236 -7.78 0.25 3.97
N THR A 237 -7.33 -0.32 5.08
CA THR A 237 -6.20 0.23 5.83
C THR A 237 -4.99 -0.68 5.67
N ALA A 238 -3.82 -0.07 5.51
CA ALA A 238 -2.55 -0.76 5.42
C ALA A 238 -1.43 0.12 5.95
N GLN A 239 -0.20 -0.33 5.77
CA GLN A 239 1.00 0.44 6.12
C GLN A 239 2.01 0.36 4.98
N VAL A 240 2.84 1.39 4.87
CA VAL A 240 4.00 1.39 3.98
C VAL A 240 4.91 0.23 4.34
N THR A 241 5.12 -0.69 3.41
CA THR A 241 5.99 -1.86 3.59
C THR A 241 7.44 -1.51 3.26
N THR A 242 7.64 -0.76 2.17
CA THR A 242 8.99 -0.43 1.69
C THR A 242 8.98 0.95 1.06
N ARG A 243 10.04 1.72 1.32
CA ARG A 243 10.36 2.95 0.62
C ARG A 243 11.66 2.75 -0.15
N VAL A 244 11.63 2.96 -1.46
CA VAL A 244 12.83 2.87 -2.29
C VAL A 244 13.60 4.20 -2.19
N PRO A 245 14.81 4.22 -1.64
CA PRO A 245 15.55 5.47 -1.39
C PRO A 245 16.28 5.96 -2.65
N VAL A 246 15.67 5.77 -3.82
CA VAL A 246 16.19 6.23 -5.10
C VAL A 246 15.11 7.03 -5.80
N SER A 247 15.41 8.27 -6.13
CA SER A 247 14.48 9.15 -6.84
C SER A 247 14.62 8.99 -8.35
N ASN A 248 13.47 8.94 -9.02
CA ASN A 248 13.41 9.07 -10.47
C ASN A 248 13.74 10.51 -10.86
N LYS A 249 14.80 10.70 -11.65
CA LYS A 249 15.30 12.02 -12.03
C LYS A 249 14.32 12.84 -12.88
N ASN A 250 13.47 12.16 -13.67
CA ASN A 250 12.55 12.83 -14.58
C ASN A 250 11.28 13.31 -13.83
N THR A 251 10.75 12.48 -12.94
CA THR A 251 9.52 12.80 -12.21
C THR A 251 9.76 13.41 -10.83
N ARG A 252 10.99 13.35 -10.32
CA ARG A 252 11.37 13.77 -8.95
C ARG A 252 10.52 13.08 -7.88
N THR A 253 10.19 11.81 -8.12
CA THR A 253 9.44 10.96 -7.19
C THR A 253 10.31 9.80 -6.73
N PHE A 254 10.01 9.26 -5.55
CA PHE A 254 10.53 7.97 -5.07
C PHE A 254 9.38 6.98 -4.98
N SER A 255 9.66 5.69 -5.13
CA SER A 255 8.63 4.65 -5.07
C SER A 255 8.40 4.20 -3.64
N VAL A 256 7.13 4.14 -3.24
CA VAL A 256 6.65 3.56 -2.00
C VAL A 256 5.80 2.34 -2.32
N MET A 257 6.06 1.25 -1.62
CA MET A 257 5.36 -0.02 -1.81
C MET A 257 4.53 -0.35 -0.57
N ILE A 258 3.31 -0.79 -0.81
CA ILE A 258 2.36 -1.23 0.21
C ILE A 258 1.92 -2.63 -0.16
N LYS A 259 2.19 -3.61 0.71
CA LYS A 259 1.74 -4.99 0.51
C LYS A 259 0.29 -5.11 0.92
N ILE A 260 -0.50 -5.82 0.12
CA ILE A 260 -1.91 -6.08 0.34
C ILE A 260 -2.21 -7.55 0.12
N ASP A 261 -3.07 -8.11 0.97
CA ASP A 261 -3.59 -9.46 0.79
C ASP A 261 -4.83 -9.40 -0.11
N ASN A 262 -4.97 -10.36 -1.02
CA ASN A 262 -6.01 -10.40 -2.04
C ASN A 262 -6.72 -11.77 -2.04
N ASP A 263 -7.03 -12.30 -0.86
CA ASP A 263 -7.63 -13.63 -0.69
C ASP A 263 -8.97 -13.76 -1.44
N GLN A 264 -9.75 -12.69 -1.49
CA GLN A 264 -11.05 -12.66 -2.18
C GLN A 264 -10.92 -12.43 -3.70
N ARG A 265 -9.69 -12.20 -4.22
CA ARG A 265 -9.41 -11.91 -5.63
C ARG A 265 -10.25 -10.76 -6.23
N LEU A 266 -10.59 -9.77 -5.42
CA LEU A 266 -11.37 -8.60 -5.84
C LEU A 266 -10.51 -7.57 -6.60
N ILE A 267 -9.20 -7.64 -6.43
CA ILE A 267 -8.23 -6.67 -6.94
C ILE A 267 -7.35 -7.38 -7.96
N ALA A 268 -7.09 -6.71 -9.08
CA ALA A 268 -6.21 -7.22 -10.12
C ALA A 268 -5.00 -6.31 -10.35
N PRO A 269 -3.83 -6.86 -10.71
CA PRO A 269 -2.71 -6.09 -11.21
C PRO A 269 -3.13 -5.17 -12.36
N GLY A 270 -2.59 -3.96 -12.41
CA GLY A 270 -2.96 -2.94 -13.38
C GLY A 270 -4.07 -1.98 -12.92
N MET A 271 -4.79 -2.29 -11.85
CA MET A 271 -5.81 -1.39 -11.33
C MET A 271 -5.18 -0.12 -10.72
N SER A 272 -5.85 1.00 -10.94
CA SER A 272 -5.55 2.29 -10.31
C SER A 272 -6.10 2.37 -8.91
N VAL A 273 -5.39 3.06 -8.02
CA VAL A 273 -5.75 3.16 -6.60
C VAL A 273 -5.36 4.51 -6.04
N ARG A 274 -6.21 5.08 -5.18
CA ARG A 274 -5.90 6.26 -4.38
C ARG A 274 -5.45 5.84 -3.00
N VAL A 275 -4.28 6.31 -2.61
CA VAL A 275 -3.66 6.04 -1.31
C VAL A 275 -3.55 7.36 -0.55
N PHE A 276 -4.13 7.40 0.63
CA PHE A 276 -4.10 8.53 1.55
C PHE A 276 -3.07 8.23 2.63
N PHE A 277 -1.94 8.92 2.60
CA PHE A 277 -0.89 8.78 3.60
C PHE A 277 -1.25 9.62 4.83
N GLU A 278 -1.33 8.99 5.99
CA GLU A 278 -1.55 9.67 7.26
C GLU A 278 -0.20 10.13 7.83
N LEU A 279 0.11 11.41 7.65
CA LEU A 279 1.37 11.99 8.09
C LEU A 279 1.19 12.61 9.47
N SER A 280 1.62 11.90 10.51
CA SER A 280 1.75 12.46 11.85
C SER A 280 3.05 13.23 11.96
N GLU A 281 3.03 14.45 12.49
CA GLU A 281 4.26 15.12 12.88
C GLU A 281 4.81 14.51 14.17
N VAL A 282 6.13 14.21 14.15
CA VAL A 282 6.86 13.66 15.32
C VAL A 282 6.79 14.59 16.53
N ASN A 283 6.44 15.88 16.33
CA ASN A 283 6.28 16.92 17.35
C ASN A 283 4.95 17.64 17.20
N ALA A 284 3.85 16.95 16.89
CA ALA A 284 2.54 17.58 16.86
C ALA A 284 2.19 18.10 18.25
N GLN A 285 2.49 19.38 18.51
CA GLN A 285 1.85 20.09 19.61
C GLN A 285 0.35 20.05 19.37
N GLN A 286 -0.40 19.60 20.36
CA GLN A 286 -1.86 19.68 20.31
C GLN A 286 -2.24 21.13 20.08
N SER A 287 -2.89 21.40 18.96
CA SER A 287 -3.38 22.73 18.59
C SER A 287 -4.89 22.79 18.75
N VAL A 288 -5.39 23.98 19.00
CA VAL A 288 -6.84 24.21 18.97
C VAL A 288 -7.30 24.06 17.52
N LEU A 289 -8.25 23.15 17.30
CA LEU A 289 -8.89 22.94 15.99
C LEU A 289 -10.30 23.51 16.03
N LEU A 290 -10.64 24.37 15.09
CA LEU A 290 -11.98 24.94 14.99
C LEU A 290 -12.58 24.66 13.62
N PRO A 291 -13.89 24.42 13.50
CA PRO A 291 -14.57 24.36 12.22
C PRO A 291 -14.35 25.64 11.42
N ARG A 292 -14.27 25.52 10.10
CA ARG A 292 -14.07 26.64 9.18
C ARG A 292 -15.09 27.76 9.42
N ASP A 293 -16.33 27.40 9.74
CA ASP A 293 -17.45 28.33 9.98
C ASP A 293 -17.27 29.20 11.24
N ALA A 294 -16.37 28.83 12.14
CA ALA A 294 -16.02 29.64 13.31
C ALA A 294 -15.11 30.81 13.00
N ILE A 295 -14.48 30.84 11.82
CA ILE A 295 -13.47 31.81 11.43
C ILE A 295 -14.07 32.85 10.49
N VAL A 296 -14.10 34.10 10.96
CA VAL A 296 -14.56 35.24 10.17
C VAL A 296 -13.34 35.97 9.58
N GLN A 297 -13.27 36.02 8.26
CA GLN A 297 -12.25 36.78 7.55
C GLN A 297 -12.71 38.23 7.38
N LYS A 298 -11.90 39.17 7.86
CA LYS A 298 -12.16 40.61 7.70
C LYS A 298 -11.67 41.12 6.34
N PRO A 299 -12.18 42.27 5.90
CA PRO A 299 -11.75 42.89 4.63
C PRO A 299 -10.26 43.23 4.56
N ASP A 300 -9.59 43.42 5.72
CA ASP A 300 -8.15 43.64 5.81
C ASP A 300 -7.32 42.36 5.69
N GLY A 301 -7.98 41.19 5.49
CA GLY A 301 -7.35 39.88 5.38
C GLY A 301 -7.04 39.21 6.72
N SER A 302 -7.36 39.84 7.85
CA SER A 302 -7.19 39.22 9.18
C SER A 302 -8.30 38.23 9.47
N ASN A 303 -7.96 37.16 10.20
CA ASN A 303 -8.92 36.17 10.68
C ASN A 303 -9.29 36.45 12.12
N THR A 304 -10.58 36.36 12.43
CA THR A 304 -11.12 36.62 13.77
C THR A 304 -12.06 35.48 14.18
N VAL A 305 -12.01 35.11 15.43
CA VAL A 305 -12.92 34.15 16.07
C VAL A 305 -13.63 34.85 17.19
N TRP A 306 -14.92 34.57 17.37
CA TRP A 306 -15.72 35.17 18.43
C TRP A 306 -15.77 34.24 19.62
N VAL A 307 -15.16 34.67 20.73
CA VAL A 307 -15.18 33.95 22.01
C VAL A 307 -16.29 34.51 22.88
N VAL A 308 -17.11 33.63 23.41
CA VAL A 308 -18.22 34.00 24.31
C VAL A 308 -17.81 33.82 25.75
N ALA A 309 -17.93 34.88 26.53
CA ALA A 309 -17.63 34.88 27.95
C ALA A 309 -18.81 35.43 28.75
N ASP A 310 -19.10 34.80 29.89
CA ASP A 310 -20.08 35.26 30.84
C ASP A 310 -19.42 36.23 31.84
N LYS A 311 -19.85 37.48 31.83
CA LYS A 311 -19.43 38.47 32.81
C LYS A 311 -20.66 39.07 33.51
N GLN A 312 -20.73 38.92 34.81
CA GLN A 312 -21.80 39.50 35.66
C GLN A 312 -23.23 39.13 35.23
N GLY A 313 -23.43 37.89 34.75
CA GLY A 313 -24.74 37.40 34.32
C GLY A 313 -25.18 37.84 32.91
N VAL A 314 -24.27 38.49 32.13
CA VAL A 314 -24.48 38.84 30.72
C VAL A 314 -23.47 38.12 29.88
N THR A 315 -23.98 37.35 28.90
CA THR A 315 -23.17 36.61 27.92
C THR A 315 -22.76 37.56 26.80
N ARG A 316 -21.45 37.78 26.62
CA ARG A 316 -20.92 38.72 25.60
C ARG A 316 -19.96 38.03 24.68
N ALA A 317 -20.01 38.41 23.39
CA ALA A 317 -19.07 37.95 22.36
C ALA A 317 -17.91 38.95 22.19
N ASN A 318 -16.68 38.45 22.29
CA ASN A 318 -15.47 39.23 22.10
C ASN A 318 -14.66 38.68 20.91
N PRO A 319 -14.19 39.55 20.01
CA PRO A 319 -13.37 39.12 18.91
C PRO A 319 -11.93 38.82 19.37
N VAL A 320 -11.43 37.65 19.01
CA VAL A 320 -10.05 37.27 19.22
C VAL A 320 -9.40 37.13 17.82
N GLN A 321 -8.36 37.92 17.59
CA GLN A 321 -7.61 37.82 16.34
C GLN A 321 -6.77 36.55 16.35
N VAL A 322 -6.87 35.77 15.27
CA VAL A 322 -6.17 34.49 15.14
C VAL A 322 -5.37 34.42 13.86
N LYS A 323 -4.29 33.65 13.92
CA LYS A 323 -3.57 33.22 12.72
C LYS A 323 -3.90 31.76 12.47
N THR A 324 -4.48 31.47 11.33
CA THR A 324 -4.83 30.11 10.93
C THR A 324 -3.58 29.36 10.47
N GLY A 325 -3.54 28.08 10.81
CA GLY A 325 -2.51 27.13 10.39
C GLY A 325 -3.02 26.19 9.30
N ARG A 326 -2.81 24.91 9.51
CA ARG A 326 -3.19 23.84 8.57
C ARG A 326 -4.68 23.57 8.60
N SER A 327 -5.22 23.12 7.48
CA SER A 327 -6.62 22.70 7.35
C SER A 327 -6.68 21.17 7.34
N TYR A 328 -7.58 20.58 8.13
CA TYR A 328 -7.81 19.14 8.18
C TYR A 328 -9.31 18.86 8.16
N LEU A 329 -9.79 18.13 7.14
CA LEU A 329 -11.22 17.93 6.89
C LEU A 329 -11.96 19.28 6.84
N ASN A 330 -12.90 19.48 7.76
CA ASN A 330 -13.64 20.74 7.90
C ASN A 330 -13.08 21.66 9.01
N ASN A 331 -11.98 21.27 9.66
CA ASN A 331 -11.38 21.99 10.76
C ASN A 331 -10.12 22.76 10.32
N ILE A 332 -9.84 23.86 10.98
CA ILE A 332 -8.65 24.69 10.76
C ILE A 332 -7.90 24.81 12.07
N GLU A 333 -6.59 24.59 12.02
CA GLU A 333 -5.69 24.79 13.14
C GLU A 333 -5.54 26.28 13.45
N ILE A 334 -5.61 26.62 14.73
CA ILE A 334 -5.27 27.97 15.21
C ILE A 334 -3.80 27.95 15.62
N ALA A 335 -2.95 28.52 14.74
CA ALA A 335 -1.51 28.56 14.95
C ALA A 335 -1.09 29.64 15.96
N MET A 336 -1.84 30.76 16.06
CA MET A 336 -1.65 31.82 17.03
C MET A 336 -2.99 32.46 17.36
N GLY A 337 -3.25 32.75 18.62
CA GLY A 337 -4.46 33.40 19.13
C GLY A 337 -4.66 33.04 20.60
N ASP A 338 -5.29 33.95 21.35
CA ASP A 338 -5.61 33.70 22.76
C ASP A 338 -6.93 32.94 22.88
N ILE A 339 -6.89 31.65 22.50
CA ILE A 339 -8.00 30.70 22.59
C ILE A 339 -7.57 29.53 23.46
N GLN A 340 -8.32 29.23 24.49
CA GLN A 340 -8.03 28.15 25.43
C GLN A 340 -8.96 26.95 25.21
N LEU A 341 -8.51 25.79 25.69
CA LEU A 341 -9.36 24.60 25.73
C LEU A 341 -10.58 24.87 26.59
N GLY A 342 -11.77 24.61 26.06
CA GLY A 342 -13.03 24.84 26.77
C GLY A 342 -13.69 26.19 26.46
N ASP A 343 -13.04 27.10 25.73
CA ASP A 343 -13.65 28.34 25.27
C ASP A 343 -14.87 28.08 24.38
N ARG A 344 -15.94 28.84 24.61
CA ARG A 344 -17.13 28.80 23.76
C ARG A 344 -16.94 29.71 22.55
N ILE A 345 -16.98 29.15 21.38
CA ILE A 345 -16.71 29.81 20.11
C ILE A 345 -17.98 29.89 19.26
N VAL A 346 -18.31 31.06 18.73
CA VAL A 346 -19.48 31.24 17.86
C VAL A 346 -19.21 30.68 16.50
N VAL A 347 -20.14 29.86 15.98
CA VAL A 347 -20.08 29.24 14.63
C VAL A 347 -21.19 29.76 13.72
N LYS A 348 -22.35 30.08 14.26
CA LYS A 348 -23.47 30.68 13.51
C LYS A 348 -23.86 32.00 14.14
N GLY A 349 -24.16 32.99 13.29
CA GLY A 349 -24.47 34.33 13.72
C GLY A 349 -23.24 35.22 13.96
N ASN A 350 -22.05 34.74 13.68
CA ASN A 350 -20.75 35.41 13.87
C ASN A 350 -20.52 36.63 12.94
N GLU A 351 -21.18 36.68 11.78
CA GLU A 351 -21.00 37.75 10.77
C GLU A 351 -21.56 39.09 11.20
N LEU A 352 -22.57 39.09 12.08
CA LEU A 352 -23.30 40.29 12.52
C LEU A 352 -22.82 40.84 13.85
N LEU A 353 -21.86 40.17 14.49
CA LEU A 353 -21.41 40.53 15.83
C LEU A 353 -20.52 41.78 15.84
N GLN A 354 -20.70 42.57 16.88
CA GLN A 354 -19.84 43.71 17.26
C GLN A 354 -19.07 43.41 18.54
N PRO A 355 -17.88 44.01 18.73
CA PRO A 355 -17.09 43.78 19.93
C PRO A 355 -17.87 44.10 21.23
N GLY A 356 -17.93 43.11 22.14
CA GLY A 356 -18.63 43.25 23.42
C GLY A 356 -20.15 43.10 23.37
N GLN A 357 -20.71 42.72 22.22
CA GLN A 357 -22.14 42.57 22.01
C GLN A 357 -22.76 41.46 22.89
N SER A 358 -23.95 41.74 23.44
CA SER A 358 -24.72 40.74 24.17
C SER A 358 -25.29 39.69 23.23
N VAL A 359 -25.09 38.40 23.54
CA VAL A 359 -25.55 37.28 22.73
C VAL A 359 -26.39 36.32 23.56
N ASN A 360 -27.30 35.62 22.87
CA ASN A 360 -28.04 34.51 23.45
C ASN A 360 -27.62 33.20 22.76
N ILE A 361 -27.10 32.28 23.55
CA ILE A 361 -26.72 30.96 23.06
C ILE A 361 -27.99 30.14 22.88
N ILE A 362 -28.36 29.85 21.62
CA ILE A 362 -29.54 29.05 21.29
C ILE A 362 -29.21 27.56 21.17
N GLU A 363 -27.95 27.23 20.84
CA GLU A 363 -27.52 25.86 20.60
C GLU A 363 -26.02 25.73 20.88
N GLU A 364 -25.63 24.66 21.55
CA GLU A 364 -24.22 24.22 21.63
C GLU A 364 -24.03 23.02 20.74
N LEU A 365 -23.26 23.21 19.67
CA LEU A 365 -23.01 22.21 18.66
C LEU A 365 -21.77 21.38 18.99
N ASP A 366 -21.81 20.10 18.73
CA ASP A 366 -20.63 19.25 18.80
C ASP A 366 -19.97 19.11 17.39
N TYR A 367 -18.65 19.05 17.34
CA TYR A 367 -17.92 18.83 16.10
C TYR A 367 -16.88 17.73 16.27
N LYS A 368 -16.67 16.98 15.18
CA LYS A 368 -15.66 15.90 15.14
C LYS A 368 -14.30 16.51 14.78
N LEU A 369 -13.29 16.11 15.56
CA LEU A 369 -11.89 16.41 15.28
C LEU A 369 -11.32 15.51 14.19
#